data_e347aa09ea125d9bf107100ebcef7f60
#
_entry.id   e347aa09ea125d9bf107100ebcef7f60
#
_cell.length_a   1.000
_cell.length_b   1.000
_cell.length_c   1.000
_cell.angle_alpha   90.00
_cell.angle_beta   90.00
_cell.angle_gamma   90.00
#
_symmetry.space_group_name_H-M   'P 1'
#
loop_
_entity.id
_entity.type
_entity.pdbx_description
1 polymer ?
#
loop_
_entity_poly.entity_id
_entity_poly.type
_entity_poly.pdbx_seq_one_letter_code
_entity_poly.pdbx_strand_id
1 'polypeptide(L)'
;MDQVVILAGGHGSRMKAAIPKPMLEVLGVPMLGWVVQACEAADLRNICVVTGYKSQFIEHYLNNKYKTFLQAERLGTGHAVMQAVPVLEENPDGNTLVLCGDAPFMDSETIQQAYQLHTAQGNAVTVITAKLDNPFGYGRILRSETGIAA
;
A
#
# COMPACT_ATOMS: atom_id res chain seq x y z
N MET A 1 13.85 4.44 11.27
CA MET A 1 13.41 3.11 10.77
C MET A 1 12.21 3.36 9.87
N ASP A 2 12.26 2.86 8.65
CA ASP A 2 11.21 3.16 7.67
C ASP A 2 9.91 2.43 8.00
N GLN A 3 8.80 2.99 7.55
CA GLN A 3 7.45 2.52 7.87
C GLN A 3 6.73 2.11 6.60
N VAL A 4 5.85 1.12 6.70
CA VAL A 4 5.00 0.69 5.58
C VAL A 4 3.53 0.79 5.99
N VAL A 5 2.74 1.44 5.16
CA VAL A 5 1.29 1.51 5.28
C VAL A 5 0.68 0.74 4.10
N ILE A 6 0.00 -0.37 4.38
CA ILE A 6 -0.70 -1.14 3.36
C ILE A 6 -2.19 -0.80 3.40
N LEU A 7 -2.72 -0.27 2.31
CA LEU A 7 -4.12 0.13 2.21
C LEU A 7 -4.98 -1.05 1.76
N ALA A 8 -5.80 -1.56 2.66
CA ALA A 8 -6.65 -2.73 2.46
C ALA A 8 -8.15 -2.46 2.77
N GLY A 9 -8.56 -1.19 2.92
CA GLY A 9 -9.93 -0.79 3.28
C GLY A 9 -10.95 -0.81 2.15
N GLY A 10 -10.54 -1.06 0.90
CA GLY A 10 -11.39 -1.00 -0.28
C GLY A 10 -12.48 -2.07 -0.31
N HIS A 11 -13.71 -1.68 -0.73
CA HIS A 11 -14.85 -2.61 -0.82
C HIS A 11 -14.73 -3.62 -1.97
N GLY A 12 -14.03 -3.27 -3.06
CA GLY A 12 -13.93 -4.14 -4.24
C GLY A 12 -15.29 -4.46 -4.88
N SER A 13 -16.23 -3.52 -4.88
CA SER A 13 -17.63 -3.72 -5.33
C SER A 13 -17.78 -4.34 -6.71
N ARG A 14 -16.83 -4.07 -7.62
CA ARG A 14 -16.79 -4.65 -8.98
C ARG A 14 -16.56 -6.16 -9.00
N MET A 15 -15.93 -6.71 -7.97
CA MET A 15 -15.60 -8.15 -7.87
C MET A 15 -16.77 -9.00 -7.38
N LYS A 16 -17.84 -8.39 -6.83
CA LYS A 16 -19.02 -9.07 -6.26
C LYS A 16 -18.66 -10.23 -5.30
N ALA A 17 -17.51 -10.16 -4.65
CA ALA A 17 -17.01 -11.20 -3.77
C ALA A 17 -17.58 -11.07 -2.36
N ALA A 18 -17.73 -12.21 -1.68
CA ALA A 18 -18.20 -12.27 -0.29
C ALA A 18 -17.15 -11.79 0.72
N ILE A 19 -15.89 -11.73 0.32
CA ILE A 19 -14.73 -11.30 1.12
C ILE A 19 -14.12 -10.01 0.56
N PRO A 20 -13.33 -9.24 1.35
CA PRO A 20 -12.64 -8.05 0.88
C PRO A 20 -11.69 -8.38 -0.29
N LYS A 21 -11.55 -7.46 -1.26
CA LYS A 21 -10.68 -7.65 -2.43
C LYS A 21 -9.24 -8.09 -2.06
N PRO A 22 -8.57 -7.49 -1.06
CA PRO A 22 -7.22 -7.91 -0.68
C PRO A 22 -7.12 -9.35 -0.15
N MET A 23 -8.26 -9.95 0.20
CA MET A 23 -8.35 -11.35 0.67
C MET A 23 -8.65 -12.35 -0.45
N LEU A 24 -8.86 -11.90 -1.69
CA LEU A 24 -8.95 -12.80 -2.82
C LEU A 24 -7.58 -13.42 -3.09
N GLU A 25 -7.59 -14.74 -3.35
CA GLU A 25 -6.35 -15.48 -3.51
C GLU A 25 -5.81 -15.41 -4.95
N VAL A 26 -4.50 -15.30 -5.04
CA VAL A 26 -3.71 -15.49 -6.25
C VAL A 26 -2.72 -16.60 -5.95
N LEU A 27 -2.78 -17.71 -6.68
CA LEU A 27 -1.96 -18.91 -6.45
C LEU A 27 -2.05 -19.44 -4.98
N GLY A 28 -3.25 -19.40 -4.41
CA GLY A 28 -3.49 -19.93 -3.05
C GLY A 28 -3.05 -19.01 -1.90
N VAL A 29 -2.62 -17.78 -2.21
CA VAL A 29 -2.24 -16.78 -1.20
C VAL A 29 -3.09 -15.51 -1.41
N PRO A 30 -3.69 -14.93 -0.36
CA PRO A 30 -4.38 -13.64 -0.46
C PRO A 30 -3.51 -12.56 -1.09
N MET A 31 -4.08 -11.67 -1.91
CA MET A 31 -3.33 -10.56 -2.52
C MET A 31 -2.56 -9.74 -1.46
N LEU A 32 -3.19 -9.48 -0.32
CA LEU A 32 -2.52 -8.82 0.82
C LEU A 32 -1.29 -9.60 1.29
N GLY A 33 -1.36 -10.93 1.29
CA GLY A 33 -0.26 -11.80 1.70
C GLY A 33 0.97 -11.62 0.80
N TRP A 34 0.78 -11.53 -0.50
CA TRP A 34 1.87 -11.25 -1.46
C TRP A 34 2.53 -9.90 -1.19
N VAL A 35 1.72 -8.85 -0.94
CA VAL A 35 2.25 -7.51 -0.64
C VAL A 35 3.05 -7.50 0.66
N VAL A 36 2.54 -8.16 1.69
CA VAL A 36 3.25 -8.29 2.99
C VAL A 36 4.57 -9.04 2.81
N GLN A 37 4.56 -10.18 2.11
CA GLN A 37 5.78 -10.96 1.85
C GLN A 37 6.82 -10.16 1.06
N ALA A 38 6.39 -9.35 0.08
CA ALA A 38 7.30 -8.47 -0.66
C ALA A 38 7.96 -7.42 0.25
N CYS A 39 7.20 -6.82 1.17
CA CYS A 39 7.74 -5.89 2.16
C CYS A 39 8.75 -6.57 3.09
N GLU A 40 8.41 -7.76 3.62
CA GLU A 40 9.31 -8.54 4.48
C GLU A 40 10.60 -8.95 3.76
N ALA A 41 10.49 -9.36 2.48
CA ALA A 41 11.64 -9.71 1.65
C ALA A 41 12.51 -8.48 1.29
N ALA A 42 11.93 -7.28 1.29
CA ALA A 42 12.65 -6.02 1.16
C ALA A 42 13.25 -5.52 2.50
N ASP A 43 13.18 -6.34 3.56
CA ASP A 43 13.62 -6.04 4.94
C ASP A 43 12.88 -4.87 5.61
N LEU A 44 11.65 -4.61 5.19
CA LEU A 44 10.76 -3.64 5.81
C LEU A 44 9.89 -4.36 6.86
N ARG A 45 10.12 -4.06 8.15
CA ARG A 45 9.49 -4.78 9.26
C ARG A 45 8.40 -3.97 9.98
N ASN A 46 8.48 -2.65 9.92
CA ASN A 46 7.48 -1.77 10.55
C ASN A 46 6.28 -1.59 9.62
N ILE A 47 5.45 -2.62 9.54
CA ILE A 47 4.27 -2.68 8.67
C ILE A 47 3.01 -2.43 9.48
N CYS A 48 2.14 -1.55 8.99
CA CYS A 48 0.76 -1.45 9.45
C CYS A 48 -0.22 -1.59 8.27
N VAL A 49 -1.43 -2.05 8.57
CA VAL A 49 -2.46 -2.31 7.55
C VAL A 49 -3.70 -1.49 7.86
N VAL A 50 -4.11 -0.65 6.93
CA VAL A 50 -5.37 0.09 7.03
C VAL A 50 -6.49 -0.77 6.47
N THR A 51 -7.36 -1.21 7.35
CA THR A 51 -8.52 -2.07 7.05
C THR A 51 -9.78 -1.22 6.80
N GLY A 52 -10.86 -1.85 6.40
CA GLY A 52 -12.15 -1.17 6.18
C GLY A 52 -13.28 -2.17 6.05
N TYR A 53 -13.84 -2.31 4.85
CA TYR A 53 -14.94 -3.24 4.61
C TYR A 53 -14.58 -4.66 5.04
N LYS A 54 -15.40 -5.24 5.96
CA LYS A 54 -15.19 -6.58 6.51
C LYS A 54 -13.78 -6.78 7.08
N SER A 55 -13.31 -5.82 7.87
CA SER A 55 -11.96 -5.81 8.47
C SER A 55 -11.60 -7.12 9.17
N GLN A 56 -12.59 -7.79 9.77
CA GLN A 56 -12.39 -9.05 10.50
C GLN A 56 -11.70 -10.15 9.67
N PHE A 57 -11.87 -10.18 8.35
CA PHE A 57 -11.18 -11.16 7.49
C PHE A 57 -9.67 -10.89 7.42
N ILE A 58 -9.31 -9.60 7.31
CA ILE A 58 -7.91 -9.16 7.25
C ILE A 58 -7.26 -9.34 8.62
N GLU A 59 -7.92 -8.91 9.68
CA GLU A 59 -7.43 -9.03 11.07
C GLU A 59 -7.20 -10.49 11.45
N HIS A 60 -8.13 -11.38 11.09
CA HIS A 60 -7.98 -12.82 11.28
C HIS A 60 -6.78 -13.39 10.51
N TYR A 61 -6.61 -13.01 9.25
CA TYR A 61 -5.49 -13.45 8.41
C TYR A 61 -4.14 -12.98 8.96
N LEU A 62 -4.06 -11.73 9.39
CA LEU A 62 -2.84 -11.14 9.93
C LEU A 62 -2.48 -11.67 11.33
N ASN A 63 -3.44 -12.25 12.04
CA ASN A 63 -3.26 -12.92 13.35
C ASN A 63 -2.42 -12.07 14.33
N ASN A 64 -2.73 -10.79 14.46
CA ASN A 64 -2.03 -9.81 15.30
C ASN A 64 -0.53 -9.60 14.99
N LYS A 65 -0.03 -10.09 13.86
CA LYS A 65 1.37 -9.92 13.46
C LYS A 65 1.70 -8.45 13.15
N TYR A 66 0.72 -7.68 12.67
CA TYR A 66 0.87 -6.28 12.29
C TYR A 66 -0.19 -5.41 12.95
N LYS A 67 0.14 -4.14 13.21
CA LYS A 67 -0.85 -3.15 13.65
C LYS A 67 -1.90 -2.94 12.56
N THR A 68 -3.17 -2.88 12.94
CA THR A 68 -4.28 -2.59 12.03
C THR A 68 -5.02 -1.33 12.45
N PHE A 69 -5.45 -0.54 11.46
CA PHE A 69 -6.24 0.67 11.69
C PHE A 69 -7.49 0.64 10.83
N LEU A 70 -8.65 0.89 11.42
CA LEU A 70 -9.91 0.84 10.71
C LEU A 70 -10.22 2.18 10.02
N GLN A 71 -10.35 2.18 8.71
CA GLN A 71 -10.99 3.26 7.98
C GLN A 71 -12.51 3.06 7.99
N ALA A 72 -13.19 3.63 8.97
CA ALA A 72 -14.64 3.49 9.10
C ALA A 72 -15.40 4.15 7.95
N GLU A 73 -14.98 5.34 7.54
CA GLU A 73 -15.55 6.08 6.42
C GLU A 73 -14.59 6.08 5.22
N ARG A 74 -15.11 5.79 4.04
CA ARG A 74 -14.31 5.66 2.82
C ARG A 74 -14.22 7.00 2.08
N LEU A 75 -13.39 7.91 2.57
CA LEU A 75 -13.17 9.24 2.02
C LEU A 75 -11.94 9.33 1.10
N GLY A 76 -11.51 8.19 0.56
CA GLY A 76 -10.38 8.11 -0.37
C GLY A 76 -9.09 7.58 0.24
N THR A 77 -8.06 7.48 -0.59
CA THR A 77 -6.74 6.91 -0.25
C THR A 77 -5.98 7.76 0.77
N GLY A 78 -6.01 9.09 0.62
CA GLY A 78 -5.39 10.00 1.59
C GLY A 78 -5.99 9.84 2.98
N HIS A 79 -7.32 9.78 3.08
CA HIS A 79 -8.01 9.52 4.34
C HIS A 79 -7.65 8.15 4.93
N ALA A 80 -7.41 7.14 4.09
CA ALA A 80 -6.94 5.84 4.57
C ALA A 80 -5.54 5.95 5.22
N VAL A 81 -4.60 6.65 4.58
CA VAL A 81 -3.26 6.88 5.16
C VAL A 81 -3.36 7.64 6.49
N MET A 82 -4.26 8.60 6.61
CA MET A 82 -4.47 9.34 7.87
C MET A 82 -4.86 8.44 9.05
N GLN A 83 -5.44 7.27 8.83
CA GLN A 83 -5.73 6.32 9.91
C GLN A 83 -4.45 5.73 10.52
N ALA A 84 -3.35 5.72 9.77
CA ALA A 84 -2.05 5.23 10.23
C ALA A 84 -1.19 6.29 10.93
N VAL A 85 -1.68 7.53 11.10
CA VAL A 85 -0.96 8.63 11.76
C VAL A 85 -0.32 8.20 13.09
N PRO A 86 -0.97 7.43 13.98
CA PRO A 86 -0.33 7.00 15.23
C PRO A 86 0.97 6.21 15.05
N VAL A 87 1.11 5.46 13.93
CA VAL A 87 2.38 4.77 13.61
C VAL A 87 3.35 5.73 12.94
N LEU A 88 2.86 6.61 12.08
CA LEU A 88 3.71 7.57 11.36
C LEU A 88 4.42 8.53 12.32
N GLU A 89 3.75 8.92 13.39
CA GLU A 89 4.30 9.79 14.45
C GLU A 89 5.35 9.09 15.33
N GLU A 90 5.43 7.75 15.32
CA GLU A 90 6.50 7.02 16.03
C GLU A 90 7.89 7.28 15.40
N ASN A 91 7.94 7.66 14.12
CA ASN A 91 9.19 8.01 13.42
C ASN A 91 8.94 9.12 12.37
N PRO A 92 8.75 10.37 12.79
CA PRO A 92 8.35 11.45 11.89
C PRO A 92 9.39 11.82 10.84
N ASP A 93 10.66 11.52 11.08
CA ASP A 93 11.78 11.78 10.17
C ASP A 93 12.08 10.59 9.25
N GLY A 94 11.35 9.49 9.40
CA GLY A 94 11.52 8.28 8.59
C GLY A 94 10.77 8.36 7.26
N ASN A 95 11.20 7.51 6.31
CA ASN A 95 10.46 7.34 5.07
C ASN A 95 9.23 6.46 5.28
N THR A 96 8.16 6.76 4.57
CA THR A 96 6.93 5.97 4.58
C THR A 96 6.65 5.42 3.19
N LEU A 97 6.59 4.09 3.09
CA LEU A 97 6.12 3.40 1.89
C LEU A 97 4.62 3.15 2.00
N VAL A 98 3.85 3.64 1.03
CA VAL A 98 2.41 3.38 0.95
C VAL A 98 2.13 2.42 -0.20
N LEU A 99 1.51 1.27 0.09
CA LEU A 99 1.17 0.25 -0.89
C LEU A 99 -0.33 -0.07 -0.89
N CYS A 100 -0.84 -0.52 -2.04
CA CYS A 100 -2.19 -1.07 -2.14
C CYS A 100 -2.17 -2.57 -1.82
N GLY A 101 -3.00 -3.01 -0.89
CA GLY A 101 -3.10 -4.42 -0.46
C GLY A 101 -3.72 -5.35 -1.52
N ASP A 102 -4.15 -4.81 -2.66
CA ASP A 102 -4.68 -5.53 -3.81
C ASP A 102 -3.74 -5.50 -5.03
N ALA A 103 -2.44 -5.24 -4.81
CA ALA A 103 -1.39 -5.20 -5.82
C ALA A 103 -0.39 -6.38 -5.64
N PRO A 104 -0.79 -7.64 -5.88
CA PRO A 104 -0.01 -8.83 -5.54
C PRO A 104 1.28 -9.00 -6.36
N PHE A 105 1.46 -8.23 -7.43
CA PHE A 105 2.66 -8.26 -8.27
C PHE A 105 3.71 -7.21 -7.89
N MET A 106 3.49 -6.49 -6.80
CA MET A 106 4.54 -5.65 -6.21
C MET A 106 5.58 -6.58 -5.57
N ASP A 107 6.79 -6.61 -6.11
CA ASP A 107 7.87 -7.44 -5.61
C ASP A 107 8.89 -6.66 -4.76
N SER A 108 9.74 -7.39 -4.05
CA SER A 108 10.73 -6.81 -3.14
C SER A 108 11.81 -6.02 -3.89
N GLU A 109 12.16 -6.40 -5.11
CA GLU A 109 13.16 -5.70 -5.93
C GLU A 109 12.65 -4.32 -6.33
N THR A 110 11.41 -4.22 -6.81
CA THR A 110 10.75 -2.96 -7.13
C THR A 110 10.68 -2.03 -5.92
N ILE A 111 10.33 -2.58 -4.74
CA ILE A 111 10.30 -1.83 -3.48
C ILE A 111 11.68 -1.28 -3.15
N GLN A 112 12.71 -2.13 -3.19
CA GLN A 112 14.09 -1.73 -2.87
C GLN A 112 14.63 -0.67 -3.84
N GLN A 113 14.39 -0.84 -5.15
CA GLN A 113 14.81 0.14 -6.16
C GLN A 113 14.13 1.50 -5.96
N ALA A 114 12.82 1.51 -5.70
CA ALA A 114 12.08 2.74 -5.43
C ALA A 114 12.61 3.45 -4.17
N TYR A 115 12.90 2.68 -3.12
CA TYR A 115 13.45 3.20 -1.88
C TYR A 115 14.87 3.78 -2.07
N GLN A 116 15.74 3.06 -2.76
CA GLN A 116 17.09 3.53 -3.07
C GLN A 116 17.06 4.82 -3.90
N LEU A 117 16.20 4.88 -4.91
CA LEU A 117 16.03 6.09 -5.73
C LEU A 117 15.54 7.26 -4.87
N HIS A 118 14.55 7.03 -4.01
CA HIS A 118 13.98 8.03 -3.10
C HIS A 118 15.07 8.66 -2.22
N THR A 119 15.83 7.80 -1.54
CA THR A 119 16.88 8.25 -0.60
C THR A 119 18.07 8.88 -1.29
N ALA A 120 18.54 8.29 -2.40
CA ALA A 120 19.71 8.81 -3.14
C ALA A 120 19.47 10.20 -3.76
N GLN A 121 18.22 10.49 -4.12
CA GLN A 121 17.85 11.78 -4.71
C GLN A 121 17.31 12.79 -3.69
N GLY A 122 17.11 12.38 -2.43
CA GLY A 122 16.50 13.23 -1.41
C GLY A 122 15.09 13.71 -1.77
N ASN A 123 14.32 12.85 -2.44
CA ASN A 123 12.99 13.20 -2.91
C ASN A 123 12.01 13.37 -1.73
N ALA A 124 11.14 14.39 -1.79
CA ALA A 124 10.03 14.50 -0.86
C ALA A 124 8.95 13.43 -1.13
N VAL A 125 8.74 13.08 -2.39
CA VAL A 125 7.80 12.02 -2.82
C VAL A 125 8.38 11.27 -4.01
N THR A 126 8.26 9.95 -3.99
CA THR A 126 8.56 9.08 -5.13
C THR A 126 7.32 8.26 -5.46
N VAL A 127 6.90 8.23 -6.72
CA VAL A 127 5.72 7.50 -7.17
C VAL A 127 6.15 6.36 -8.09
N ILE A 128 5.78 5.13 -7.74
CA ILE A 128 5.95 3.97 -8.61
C ILE A 128 4.87 4.00 -9.68
N THR A 129 5.26 4.01 -10.94
CA THR A 129 4.36 4.11 -12.08
C THR A 129 4.63 3.00 -13.08
N ALA A 130 3.63 2.70 -13.92
CA ALA A 130 3.79 1.80 -15.07
C ALA A 130 3.44 2.53 -16.36
N LYS A 131 4.18 2.22 -17.43
CA LYS A 131 3.84 2.66 -18.78
C LYS A 131 2.93 1.61 -19.41
N LEU A 132 1.70 2.00 -19.74
CA LEU A 132 0.68 1.13 -20.32
C LEU A 132 0.39 1.58 -21.76
N ASP A 133 0.23 0.61 -22.67
CA ASP A 133 -0.19 0.89 -24.05
C ASP A 133 -1.62 1.44 -24.10
N ASN A 134 -2.52 0.89 -23.30
CA ASN A 134 -3.88 1.40 -23.13
C ASN A 134 -4.13 1.77 -21.65
N PRO A 135 -3.92 3.03 -21.26
CA PRO A 135 -4.10 3.48 -19.87
C PRO A 135 -5.55 3.87 -19.54
N PHE A 136 -6.54 3.45 -20.31
CA PHE A 136 -7.95 3.77 -20.04
C PHE A 136 -8.37 3.34 -18.63
N GLY A 137 -8.98 4.26 -17.89
CA GLY A 137 -9.43 4.04 -16.51
C GLY A 137 -8.35 4.17 -15.43
N TYR A 138 -7.08 4.42 -15.80
CA TYR A 138 -6.01 4.71 -14.84
C TYR A 138 -5.74 6.21 -14.70
N GLY A 139 -5.23 6.63 -13.56
CA GLY A 139 -4.70 7.97 -13.36
C GLY A 139 -3.51 8.25 -14.30
N ARG A 140 -3.24 9.51 -14.54
CA ARG A 140 -2.10 9.97 -15.36
C ARG A 140 -1.13 10.74 -14.50
N ILE A 141 0.15 10.53 -14.73
CA ILE A 141 1.19 11.39 -14.15
C ILE A 141 1.49 12.48 -15.16
N LEU A 142 1.12 13.69 -14.81
CA LEU A 142 1.50 14.87 -15.58
C LEU A 142 2.86 15.38 -15.10
N ARG A 143 3.77 15.59 -16.05
CA ARG A 143 5.13 16.05 -15.75
C ARG A 143 5.29 17.50 -16.19
N SER A 144 6.03 18.25 -15.39
CA SER A 144 6.56 19.58 -15.72
C SER A 144 8.09 19.53 -15.86
N GLU A 145 8.70 20.66 -16.15
CA GLU A 145 10.17 20.79 -16.20
C GLU A 145 10.82 20.53 -14.82
N THR A 146 10.08 20.73 -13.74
CA THR A 146 10.54 20.59 -12.35
C THR A 146 10.11 19.29 -11.67
N GLY A 147 9.39 18.38 -12.35
CA GLY A 147 8.97 17.09 -11.79
C GLY A 147 7.51 16.74 -12.07
N ILE A 148 6.84 16.11 -11.08
CA ILE A 148 5.42 15.74 -11.19
C ILE A 148 4.57 16.98 -10.89
N ALA A 149 3.67 17.31 -11.81
CA ALA A 149 2.76 18.45 -11.68
C ALA A 149 1.37 18.04 -11.14
N ALA A 150 0.90 16.80 -11.46
CA ALA A 150 -0.37 16.22 -11.02
C ALA A 150 -0.39 14.70 -11.23
#